data_652e6a630e4cf1cfc9bdad6e1e8cc764
#
_entry.id   652e6a630e4cf1cfc9bdad6e1e8cc764
#
_cell.length_a   1.000
_cell.length_b   1.000
_cell.length_c   1.000
_cell.angle_alpha   90.00
_cell.angle_beta   90.00
_cell.angle_gamma   90.00
#
_symmetry.space_group_name_H-M   'P 1'
#
loop_
_entity.id
_entity.type
_entity.pdbx_description
1 polymer ?
#
loop_
_entity_poly.entity_id
_entity_poly.type
_entity_poly.pdbx_seq_one_letter_code
_entity_poly.pdbx_strand_id
1 'polypeptide(L)'
;MFVGAAMRGVVFFIVPVYTVSMLFYLSGLLSSFYGPMRLLQSYLVLISIAFYVGFFLTVFILPRFYARLPKDRGKEFGISPEAAKGKPTGGGVVFITIFVVMIFLLIIPSGTQIAVLMLTWLVMLTGYLDDRSVIPWGEYRKGALDLVLSLITTAVLFHWYFDDSISYWIPFMSQSISVHPAVFFTVSVLILWFSINTTNCTDGVDGLSGTLILMALISLGMVFYFIIGNVKVSEYLLIPHRVDGAQWALICFSLSGVLMGYLWHNAYPSKVMMGDAGSRALGFFIGVLVIISGNPFLLLMTSGMILLNGGAGLVKVALLRFFHIRIFRNIRFPLHDHMRKNLQWSSTQVLIKFLILQLLITLAVFAVLFKIR
;
A
#
# COMPACT_ATOMS: atom_id res chain seq x y z
N MET A 1 -25.53 -31.54 14.80
CA MET A 1 -25.55 -32.94 15.21
C MET A 1 -24.14 -33.35 15.54
N PHE A 2 -23.80 -33.39 16.83
CA PHE A 2 -22.45 -33.71 17.34
C PHE A 2 -22.33 -35.22 17.43
N VAL A 3 -21.27 -35.79 16.83
CA VAL A 3 -20.82 -37.13 17.17
C VAL A 3 -19.42 -37.00 17.76
N GLY A 4 -19.33 -37.23 19.06
CA GLY A 4 -18.08 -37.28 19.77
C GLY A 4 -17.41 -38.64 19.58
N ALA A 5 -16.11 -38.63 19.34
CA ALA A 5 -15.23 -39.77 19.60
C ALA A 5 -14.04 -39.25 20.40
N ALA A 6 -14.06 -39.58 21.68
CA ALA A 6 -12.96 -39.40 22.61
C ALA A 6 -11.93 -40.51 22.39
N MET A 7 -10.74 -40.19 21.93
CA MET A 7 -9.54 -41.00 22.13
C MET A 7 -8.38 -40.09 22.52
N ARG A 8 -7.99 -40.26 23.77
CA ARG A 8 -6.71 -39.94 24.42
C ARG A 8 -5.83 -38.86 23.81
N GLY A 9 -5.88 -37.65 24.34
CA GLY A 9 -4.66 -36.87 24.60
C GLY A 9 -4.13 -35.98 23.51
N VAL A 10 -4.80 -35.80 22.36
CA VAL A 10 -4.43 -34.81 21.35
C VAL A 10 -5.67 -34.01 21.01
N VAL A 11 -5.78 -32.82 21.59
CA VAL A 11 -6.76 -31.83 21.14
C VAL A 11 -6.28 -31.35 19.78
N PHE A 12 -6.78 -31.96 18.71
CA PHE A 12 -6.72 -31.37 17.39
C PHE A 12 -7.59 -30.12 17.43
N PHE A 13 -6.99 -28.98 17.60
CA PHE A 13 -7.61 -27.74 17.14
C PHE A 13 -7.82 -27.93 15.64
N ILE A 14 -9.06 -28.12 15.23
CA ILE A 14 -9.46 -27.96 13.83
C ILE A 14 -9.29 -26.46 13.55
N VAL A 15 -8.08 -26.06 13.18
CA VAL A 15 -7.81 -24.78 12.54
C VAL A 15 -8.50 -24.90 11.18
N PRO A 16 -9.45 -24.01 10.85
CA PRO A 16 -10.06 -24.05 9.53
C PRO A 16 -8.96 -24.04 8.47
N VAL A 17 -9.11 -24.87 7.44
CA VAL A 17 -8.12 -25.20 6.38
C VAL A 17 -7.81 -23.99 5.48
N TYR A 18 -7.83 -22.78 6.01
CA TYR A 18 -7.53 -21.57 5.27
C TYR A 18 -6.14 -21.06 5.63
N THR A 19 -5.19 -21.29 4.71
CA THR A 19 -3.92 -20.62 4.60
C THR A 19 -2.90 -20.88 5.71
N VAL A 20 -2.33 -22.05 5.68
CA VAL A 20 -1.09 -22.37 6.41
C VAL A 20 0.08 -21.77 5.62
N SER A 21 0.88 -20.88 6.22
CA SER A 21 2.09 -20.39 5.57
C SER A 21 3.04 -21.58 5.31
N MET A 22 3.83 -21.52 4.23
CA MET A 22 4.83 -22.56 3.94
C MET A 22 5.77 -22.77 5.13
N LEU A 23 6.19 -21.67 5.78
CA LEU A 23 7.01 -21.70 6.98
C LEU A 23 6.26 -22.29 8.18
N PHE A 24 4.97 -22.04 8.30
CA PHE A 24 4.13 -22.64 9.35
C PHE A 24 4.05 -24.18 9.19
N TYR A 25 3.85 -24.66 7.96
CA TYR A 25 3.83 -26.10 7.69
C TYR A 25 5.19 -26.75 7.97
N LEU A 26 6.28 -26.14 7.49
CA LEU A 26 7.63 -26.58 7.77
C LEU A 26 7.94 -26.58 9.26
N SER A 27 7.48 -25.56 9.99
CA SER A 27 7.68 -25.48 11.45
C SER A 27 6.97 -26.61 12.19
N GLY A 28 5.80 -27.03 11.73
CA GLY A 28 5.07 -28.19 12.28
C GLY A 28 5.89 -29.46 12.18
N LEU A 29 6.52 -29.70 11.03
CA LEU A 29 7.40 -30.84 10.80
C LEU A 29 8.71 -30.75 11.62
N LEU A 30 9.32 -29.57 11.67
CA LEU A 30 10.61 -29.37 12.33
C LEU A 30 10.50 -29.22 13.85
N SER A 31 9.34 -28.84 14.37
CA SER A 31 9.11 -28.64 15.81
C SER A 31 9.25 -29.91 16.64
N SER A 32 9.13 -31.08 16.01
CA SER A 32 9.40 -32.38 16.65
C SER A 32 10.88 -32.59 16.91
N PHE A 33 11.76 -31.99 16.10
CA PHE A 33 13.22 -32.12 16.21
C PHE A 33 13.83 -30.96 17.01
N TYR A 34 13.28 -29.75 16.88
CA TYR A 34 13.79 -28.56 17.54
C TYR A 34 12.66 -27.64 18.00
N GLY A 35 12.38 -27.62 19.32
CA GLY A 35 11.26 -26.94 19.94
C GLY A 35 11.07 -25.46 19.54
N PRO A 36 12.13 -24.62 19.43
CA PRO A 36 12.01 -23.21 19.01
C PRO A 36 11.37 -22.99 17.64
N MET A 37 11.33 -24.01 16.76
CA MET A 37 10.64 -23.89 15.48
C MET A 37 9.14 -23.60 15.60
N ARG A 38 8.52 -23.86 16.76
CA ARG A 38 7.13 -23.47 17.05
C ARG A 38 6.91 -21.94 16.99
N LEU A 39 7.95 -21.14 17.16
CA LEU A 39 7.86 -19.69 17.01
C LEU A 39 7.44 -19.26 15.60
N LEU A 40 7.80 -20.04 14.57
CA LEU A 40 7.38 -19.79 13.20
C LEU A 40 5.87 -20.02 12.96
N GLN A 41 5.14 -20.53 13.95
CA GLN A 41 3.67 -20.62 13.92
C GLN A 41 2.99 -19.32 14.37
N SER A 42 3.76 -18.37 14.89
CA SER A 42 3.25 -17.06 15.27
C SER A 42 3.30 -16.08 14.10
N TYR A 43 2.17 -15.49 13.76
CA TYR A 43 2.11 -14.43 12.74
C TYR A 43 3.03 -13.25 13.08
N LEU A 44 3.18 -12.88 14.35
CA LEU A 44 4.06 -11.79 14.75
C LEU A 44 5.53 -12.09 14.42
N VAL A 45 5.97 -13.33 14.63
CA VAL A 45 7.32 -13.79 14.27
C VAL A 45 7.49 -13.82 12.75
N LEU A 46 6.49 -14.31 12.01
CA LEU A 46 6.52 -14.31 10.55
C LEU A 46 6.55 -12.90 9.97
N ILE A 47 5.78 -11.96 10.54
CA ILE A 47 5.79 -10.54 10.19
C ILE A 47 7.20 -9.97 10.39
N SER A 48 7.81 -10.23 11.53
CA SER A 48 9.18 -9.74 11.82
C SER A 48 10.20 -10.31 10.84
N ILE A 49 10.16 -11.61 10.58
CA ILE A 49 11.06 -12.26 9.61
C ILE A 49 10.86 -11.65 8.22
N ALA A 50 9.62 -11.55 7.76
CA ALA A 50 9.29 -11.01 6.44
C ALA A 50 9.79 -9.56 6.29
N PHE A 51 9.61 -8.74 7.33
CA PHE A 51 10.07 -7.36 7.35
C PHE A 51 11.59 -7.26 7.21
N TYR A 52 12.36 -7.98 8.05
CA TYR A 52 13.81 -7.96 7.98
C TYR A 52 14.37 -8.57 6.71
N VAL A 53 13.81 -9.71 6.27
CA VAL A 53 14.22 -10.35 5.01
C VAL A 53 13.97 -9.41 3.84
N GLY A 54 12.79 -8.78 3.77
CA GLY A 54 12.46 -7.80 2.73
C GLY A 54 13.41 -6.60 2.73
N PHE A 55 13.73 -6.07 3.91
CA PHE A 55 14.69 -4.98 4.07
C PHE A 55 16.08 -5.36 3.52
N PHE A 56 16.67 -6.42 4.04
CA PHE A 56 18.02 -6.82 3.64
C PHE A 56 18.09 -7.25 2.17
N LEU A 57 17.12 -8.01 1.68
CA LEU A 57 17.07 -8.39 0.26
C LEU A 57 17.10 -7.14 -0.62
N THR A 58 16.28 -6.14 -0.30
CA THR A 58 16.21 -4.91 -1.11
C THR A 58 17.50 -4.10 -1.00
N VAL A 59 18.05 -3.94 0.20
CA VAL A 59 19.32 -3.22 0.41
C VAL A 59 20.45 -3.83 -0.43
N PHE A 60 20.55 -5.16 -0.49
CA PHE A 60 21.64 -5.81 -1.20
C PHE A 60 21.37 -6.05 -2.69
N ILE A 61 20.11 -6.27 -3.09
CA ILE A 61 19.77 -6.59 -4.48
C ILE A 61 19.63 -5.33 -5.33
N LEU A 62 18.96 -4.29 -4.84
CA LEU A 62 18.64 -3.10 -5.62
C LEU A 62 19.86 -2.43 -6.28
N PRO A 63 21.03 -2.26 -5.61
CA PRO A 63 22.20 -1.64 -6.24
C PRO A 63 22.72 -2.40 -7.46
N ARG A 64 22.54 -3.74 -7.51
CA ARG A 64 22.99 -4.56 -8.64
C ARG A 64 22.25 -4.24 -9.94
N PHE A 65 21.10 -3.58 -9.83
CA PHE A 65 20.27 -3.21 -10.99
C PHE A 65 20.44 -1.75 -11.45
N TYR A 66 21.17 -0.88 -10.71
CA TYR A 66 21.31 0.54 -11.05
C TYR A 66 21.76 0.78 -12.50
N ALA A 67 22.70 -0.02 -13.00
CA ALA A 67 23.20 0.10 -14.36
C ALA A 67 22.18 -0.32 -15.45
N ARG A 68 21.19 -1.14 -15.08
CA ARG A 68 20.16 -1.67 -15.99
C ARG A 68 18.87 -0.84 -15.98
N LEU A 69 18.69 -0.02 -14.93
CA LEU A 69 17.51 0.84 -14.81
C LEU A 69 17.60 2.00 -15.82
N PRO A 70 16.44 2.48 -16.32
CA PRO A 70 16.40 3.70 -17.13
C PRO A 70 16.95 4.88 -16.30
N LYS A 71 17.45 5.89 -17.00
CA LYS A 71 17.97 7.10 -16.37
C LYS A 71 16.95 8.23 -16.45
N ASP A 72 16.77 8.94 -15.34
CA ASP A 72 15.91 10.11 -15.30
C ASP A 72 16.42 11.19 -16.27
N ARG A 73 15.50 11.81 -16.96
CA ARG A 73 15.81 12.82 -18.00
C ARG A 73 15.75 14.25 -17.49
N GLY A 74 15.30 14.42 -16.24
CA GLY A 74 14.93 15.71 -15.69
C GLY A 74 13.53 16.15 -16.15
N LYS A 75 12.67 16.51 -15.19
CA LYS A 75 11.34 17.08 -15.50
C LYS A 75 11.52 18.55 -15.86
N GLU A 76 11.08 18.98 -17.05
CA GLU A 76 11.19 20.38 -17.52
C GLU A 76 10.62 21.41 -16.53
N PHE A 77 9.63 21.02 -15.74
CA PHE A 77 8.95 21.87 -14.74
C PHE A 77 9.37 21.60 -13.29
N GLY A 78 10.36 20.73 -13.04
CA GLY A 78 10.86 20.43 -11.71
C GLY A 78 11.67 21.59 -11.10
N ILE A 79 11.73 21.68 -9.78
CA ILE A 79 12.46 22.76 -9.07
C ILE A 79 13.98 22.59 -9.18
N SER A 80 14.47 21.40 -9.42
CA SER A 80 15.91 21.10 -9.60
C SER A 80 16.06 19.96 -10.63
N PRO A 81 15.73 20.18 -11.90
CA PRO A 81 15.74 19.12 -12.91
C PRO A 81 17.14 18.51 -13.11
N GLU A 82 18.20 19.32 -12.94
CA GLU A 82 19.58 18.86 -13.08
C GLU A 82 20.00 17.90 -11.97
N ALA A 83 19.47 18.04 -10.75
CA ALA A 83 19.80 17.17 -9.62
C ALA A 83 19.25 15.74 -9.77
N ALA A 84 18.21 15.55 -10.57
CA ALA A 84 17.62 14.24 -10.87
C ALA A 84 18.19 13.61 -12.15
N LYS A 85 18.64 14.45 -13.11
CA LYS A 85 19.10 14.02 -14.42
C LYS A 85 20.24 13.00 -14.33
N GLY A 86 20.05 11.86 -15.00
CA GLY A 86 21.05 10.78 -15.03
C GLY A 86 20.97 9.80 -13.86
N LYS A 87 20.14 10.05 -12.83
CA LYS A 87 19.90 9.06 -11.76
C LYS A 87 19.13 7.86 -12.29
N PRO A 88 19.40 6.65 -11.81
CA PRO A 88 18.56 5.49 -12.10
C PRO A 88 17.13 5.74 -11.60
N THR A 89 16.13 5.55 -12.47
CA THR A 89 14.70 5.62 -12.17
C THR A 89 14.02 4.29 -12.44
N GLY A 90 12.74 4.13 -12.06
CA GLY A 90 12.04 2.86 -12.22
C GLY A 90 12.50 1.78 -11.24
N GLY A 91 13.14 2.16 -10.13
CA GLY A 91 13.56 1.22 -9.07
C GLY A 91 12.41 0.37 -8.52
N GLY A 92 11.18 0.83 -8.71
CA GLY A 92 9.94 0.09 -8.40
C GLY A 92 9.91 -1.31 -8.97
N VAL A 93 10.43 -1.51 -10.19
CA VAL A 93 10.45 -2.84 -10.82
C VAL A 93 11.23 -3.85 -9.99
N VAL A 94 12.31 -3.44 -9.34
CA VAL A 94 13.14 -4.34 -8.54
C VAL A 94 12.47 -4.64 -7.22
N PHE A 95 12.09 -3.62 -6.44
CA PHE A 95 11.60 -3.85 -5.09
C PHE A 95 10.18 -4.40 -5.05
N ILE A 96 9.28 -4.05 -5.99
CA ILE A 96 7.96 -4.70 -6.08
C ILE A 96 8.09 -6.17 -6.51
N THR A 97 9.02 -6.49 -7.41
CA THR A 97 9.28 -7.89 -7.78
C THR A 97 9.85 -8.69 -6.60
N ILE A 98 10.79 -8.13 -5.83
CA ILE A 98 11.28 -8.74 -4.59
C ILE A 98 10.11 -9.02 -3.63
N PHE A 99 9.23 -8.03 -3.43
CA PHE A 99 8.05 -8.18 -2.57
C PHE A 99 7.16 -9.33 -3.02
N VAL A 100 6.74 -9.36 -4.30
CA VAL A 100 5.85 -10.40 -4.81
C VAL A 100 6.46 -11.79 -4.68
N VAL A 101 7.71 -11.96 -5.11
CA VAL A 101 8.42 -13.24 -5.01
C VAL A 101 8.55 -13.67 -3.54
N MET A 102 8.90 -12.75 -2.65
CA MET A 102 9.05 -13.06 -1.22
C MET A 102 7.75 -13.55 -0.60
N ILE A 103 6.60 -12.95 -0.95
CA ILE A 103 5.30 -13.40 -0.43
C ILE A 103 5.03 -14.85 -0.85
N PHE A 104 5.25 -15.23 -2.10
CA PHE A 104 5.07 -16.61 -2.56
C PHE A 104 6.01 -17.62 -1.89
N LEU A 105 7.17 -17.15 -1.40
CA LEU A 105 8.10 -18.00 -0.63
C LEU A 105 7.73 -18.11 0.85
N LEU A 106 7.09 -17.08 1.42
CA LEU A 106 6.82 -17.04 2.86
C LEU A 106 5.46 -17.63 3.22
N ILE A 107 4.45 -17.40 2.40
CA ILE A 107 3.08 -17.83 2.65
C ILE A 107 2.49 -18.58 1.44
N ILE A 108 1.42 -19.31 1.69
CA ILE A 108 0.52 -19.83 0.64
C ILE A 108 -0.62 -18.82 0.52
N PRO A 109 -0.58 -17.88 -0.45
CA PRO A 109 -1.58 -16.84 -0.54
C PRO A 109 -2.90 -17.40 -1.06
N SER A 110 -4.02 -16.83 -0.61
CA SER A 110 -5.35 -17.13 -1.14
C SER A 110 -5.49 -16.68 -2.59
N GLY A 111 -6.50 -17.15 -3.31
CA GLY A 111 -6.78 -16.73 -4.69
C GLY A 111 -6.90 -15.21 -4.84
N THR A 112 -7.58 -14.55 -3.91
CA THR A 112 -7.69 -13.09 -3.90
C THR A 112 -6.33 -12.41 -3.67
N GLN A 113 -5.53 -12.93 -2.73
CA GLN A 113 -4.19 -12.39 -2.47
C GLN A 113 -3.27 -12.56 -3.68
N ILE A 114 -3.32 -13.72 -4.35
CA ILE A 114 -2.60 -13.94 -5.62
C ILE A 114 -3.00 -12.90 -6.65
N ALA A 115 -4.31 -12.71 -6.86
CA ALA A 115 -4.81 -11.75 -7.84
C ALA A 115 -4.34 -10.33 -7.51
N VAL A 116 -4.43 -9.89 -6.25
CA VAL A 116 -3.96 -8.57 -5.80
C VAL A 116 -2.46 -8.40 -6.02
N LEU A 117 -1.65 -9.40 -5.68
CA LEU A 117 -0.20 -9.35 -5.89
C LEU A 117 0.15 -9.26 -7.38
N MET A 118 -0.52 -10.04 -8.23
CA MET A 118 -0.31 -10.01 -9.68
C MET A 118 -0.79 -8.70 -10.30
N LEU A 119 -1.91 -8.14 -9.85
CA LEU A 119 -2.40 -6.83 -10.30
C LEU A 119 -1.46 -5.71 -9.84
N THR A 120 -0.92 -5.77 -8.61
CA THR A 120 0.10 -4.83 -8.13
C THR A 120 1.35 -4.89 -9.01
N TRP A 121 1.81 -6.10 -9.35
CA TRP A 121 2.94 -6.30 -10.26
C TRP A 121 2.64 -5.80 -11.67
N LEU A 122 1.42 -5.96 -12.16
CA LEU A 122 0.99 -5.45 -13.47
C LEU A 122 0.94 -3.91 -13.50
N VAL A 123 0.41 -3.26 -12.44
CA VAL A 123 0.46 -1.79 -12.31
C VAL A 123 1.91 -1.31 -12.30
N MET A 124 2.79 -1.97 -11.55
CA MET A 124 4.22 -1.69 -11.56
C MET A 124 4.80 -1.80 -12.97
N LEU A 125 4.46 -2.86 -13.71
CA LEU A 125 4.96 -3.09 -15.06
C LEU A 125 4.52 -1.99 -16.02
N THR A 126 3.27 -1.53 -15.96
CA THR A 126 2.80 -0.39 -16.77
C THR A 126 3.58 0.89 -16.46
N GLY A 127 3.88 1.16 -15.19
CA GLY A 127 4.72 2.28 -14.79
C GLY A 127 6.16 2.15 -15.28
N TYR A 128 6.75 0.95 -15.20
CA TYR A 128 8.10 0.69 -15.68
C TYR A 128 8.23 0.85 -17.21
N LEU A 129 7.21 0.45 -17.95
CA LEU A 129 7.18 0.64 -19.40
C LEU A 129 7.15 2.13 -19.77
N ASP A 130 6.48 2.97 -18.98
CA ASP A 130 6.53 4.42 -19.14
C ASP A 130 7.90 4.98 -18.76
N ASP A 131 8.45 4.62 -17.61
CA ASP A 131 9.79 5.04 -17.18
C ASP A 131 10.88 4.71 -18.22
N ARG A 132 10.72 3.58 -18.93
CA ARG A 132 11.65 3.13 -19.99
C ARG A 132 11.38 3.76 -21.34
N SER A 133 10.18 4.26 -21.60
CA SER A 133 9.77 4.79 -22.91
C SER A 133 10.63 5.99 -23.33
N VAL A 134 11.05 6.04 -24.59
CA VAL A 134 11.79 7.19 -25.14
C VAL A 134 10.92 8.45 -25.14
N ILE A 135 9.64 8.32 -25.47
CA ILE A 135 8.63 9.37 -25.38
C ILE A 135 7.75 9.04 -24.18
N PRO A 136 7.68 9.91 -23.14
CA PRO A 136 6.80 9.69 -21.99
C PRO A 136 5.35 9.50 -22.41
N TRP A 137 4.65 8.61 -21.75
CA TRP A 137 3.23 8.39 -22.05
C TRP A 137 2.41 9.60 -21.61
N GLY A 138 1.47 10.00 -22.45
CA GLY A 138 0.53 11.07 -22.11
C GLY A 138 -0.36 10.72 -20.93
N GLU A 139 -0.81 11.76 -20.22
CA GLU A 139 -1.68 11.64 -19.02
C GLU A 139 -2.94 10.80 -19.27
N TYR A 140 -3.56 10.94 -20.44
CA TYR A 140 -4.76 10.19 -20.80
C TYR A 140 -4.49 8.68 -20.95
N ARG A 141 -3.35 8.29 -21.54
CA ARG A 141 -2.98 6.89 -21.67
C ARG A 141 -2.73 6.26 -20.29
N LYS A 142 -2.02 6.94 -19.41
CA LYS A 142 -1.77 6.51 -18.04
C LYS A 142 -3.09 6.38 -17.26
N GLY A 143 -3.89 7.44 -17.30
CA GLY A 143 -5.18 7.47 -16.59
C GLY A 143 -6.16 6.41 -17.08
N ALA A 144 -6.20 6.09 -18.37
CA ALA A 144 -7.05 5.04 -18.93
C ALA A 144 -6.59 3.64 -18.49
N LEU A 145 -5.27 3.37 -18.49
CA LEU A 145 -4.72 2.11 -17.99
C LEU A 145 -5.01 1.92 -16.49
N ASP A 146 -4.83 2.98 -15.69
CA ASP A 146 -5.15 2.96 -14.27
C ASP A 146 -6.65 2.71 -14.03
N LEU A 147 -7.52 3.30 -14.85
CA LEU A 147 -8.96 3.07 -14.78
C LEU A 147 -9.32 1.61 -15.09
N VAL A 148 -8.76 1.05 -16.16
CA VAL A 148 -8.99 -0.36 -16.54
C VAL A 148 -8.52 -1.30 -15.43
N LEU A 149 -7.32 -1.10 -14.91
CA LEU A 149 -6.79 -1.92 -13.82
C LEU A 149 -7.61 -1.77 -12.54
N SER A 150 -8.11 -0.56 -12.25
CA SER A 150 -9.01 -0.32 -11.12
C SER A 150 -10.34 -1.05 -11.27
N LEU A 151 -10.92 -1.07 -12.48
CA LEU A 151 -12.16 -1.80 -12.76
C LEU A 151 -11.98 -3.32 -12.61
N ILE A 152 -10.90 -3.87 -13.17
CA ILE A 152 -10.57 -5.29 -13.03
C ILE A 152 -10.39 -5.67 -11.56
N THR A 153 -9.62 -4.86 -10.82
CA THR A 153 -9.38 -5.10 -9.39
C THR A 153 -10.66 -5.04 -8.58
N THR A 154 -11.51 -4.05 -8.84
CA THR A 154 -12.80 -3.92 -8.17
C THR A 154 -13.67 -5.14 -8.43
N ALA A 155 -13.72 -5.65 -9.66
CA ALA A 155 -14.47 -6.85 -10.00
C ALA A 155 -13.92 -8.10 -9.28
N VAL A 156 -12.60 -8.26 -9.24
CA VAL A 156 -11.94 -9.35 -8.49
C VAL A 156 -12.29 -9.29 -7.01
N LEU A 157 -12.18 -8.10 -6.39
CA LEU A 157 -12.51 -7.93 -4.96
C LEU A 157 -13.99 -8.18 -4.69
N PHE A 158 -14.87 -7.73 -5.58
CA PHE A 158 -16.31 -7.94 -5.46
C PHE A 158 -16.66 -9.42 -5.41
N HIS A 159 -16.24 -10.19 -6.42
CA HIS A 159 -16.61 -11.60 -6.56
C HIS A 159 -15.79 -12.55 -5.68
N TRP A 160 -14.48 -12.30 -5.49
CA TRP A 160 -13.59 -13.27 -4.83
C TRP A 160 -13.32 -12.98 -3.36
N TYR A 161 -13.53 -11.72 -2.93
CA TYR A 161 -13.25 -11.32 -1.55
C TYR A 161 -14.51 -11.04 -0.75
N PHE A 162 -15.47 -10.36 -1.34
CA PHE A 162 -16.69 -9.96 -0.68
C PHE A 162 -17.88 -10.91 -0.94
N ASP A 163 -17.70 -11.92 -1.79
CA ASP A 163 -18.72 -12.92 -2.14
C ASP A 163 -20.06 -12.24 -2.48
N ASP A 164 -20.01 -11.22 -3.32
CA ASP A 164 -21.11 -10.39 -3.79
C ASP A 164 -21.90 -9.66 -2.68
N SER A 165 -21.46 -9.75 -1.42
CA SER A 165 -22.10 -9.12 -0.26
C SER A 165 -21.18 -8.12 0.44
N ILE A 166 -21.44 -6.82 0.29
CA ILE A 166 -20.57 -5.76 0.77
C ILE A 166 -21.22 -5.00 1.91
N SER A 167 -20.46 -4.83 2.97
CA SER A 167 -20.78 -3.91 4.05
C SER A 167 -19.63 -2.97 4.35
N TYR A 168 -19.92 -1.68 4.46
CA TYR A 168 -18.97 -0.70 4.96
C TYR A 168 -19.25 -0.40 6.43
N TRP A 169 -18.18 -0.37 7.20
CA TRP A 169 -18.22 0.19 8.53
C TRP A 169 -17.68 1.63 8.47
N ILE A 170 -18.47 2.58 8.93
CA ILE A 170 -18.15 4.00 8.85
C ILE A 170 -18.24 4.64 10.23
N PRO A 171 -17.49 5.74 10.49
CA PRO A 171 -17.55 6.46 11.76
C PRO A 171 -18.98 6.92 12.06
N PHE A 172 -19.30 7.07 13.35
CA PHE A 172 -20.59 7.53 13.89
C PHE A 172 -21.77 6.59 13.67
N MET A 173 -21.56 5.39 13.14
CA MET A 173 -22.61 4.37 12.97
C MET A 173 -22.24 3.11 13.74
N SER A 174 -23.17 2.63 14.57
CA SER A 174 -22.98 1.41 15.37
C SER A 174 -23.08 0.12 14.57
N GLN A 175 -23.69 0.16 13.38
CA GLN A 175 -23.86 -0.99 12.51
C GLN A 175 -23.19 -0.73 11.15
N SER A 176 -22.68 -1.81 10.55
CA SER A 176 -22.19 -1.77 9.19
C SER A 176 -23.34 -1.59 8.20
N ILE A 177 -23.12 -0.78 7.17
CA ILE A 177 -24.12 -0.47 6.16
C ILE A 177 -23.93 -1.42 4.98
N SER A 178 -24.99 -2.13 4.59
CA SER A 178 -25.00 -2.86 3.33
C SER A 178 -24.92 -1.88 2.14
N VAL A 179 -24.01 -2.13 1.22
CA VAL A 179 -23.71 -1.23 0.10
C VAL A 179 -24.17 -1.85 -1.20
N HIS A 180 -24.91 -1.08 -1.99
CA HIS A 180 -25.34 -1.51 -3.32
C HIS A 180 -24.09 -1.71 -4.24
N PRO A 181 -24.03 -2.77 -5.07
CA PRO A 181 -22.89 -3.06 -5.93
C PRO A 181 -22.40 -1.87 -6.75
N ALA A 182 -23.31 -1.09 -7.35
CA ALA A 182 -22.94 0.08 -8.14
C ALA A 182 -22.17 1.14 -7.31
N VAL A 183 -22.56 1.36 -6.05
CA VAL A 183 -21.87 2.28 -5.13
C VAL A 183 -20.49 1.73 -4.79
N PHE A 184 -20.41 0.42 -4.51
CA PHE A 184 -19.12 -0.23 -4.27
C PHE A 184 -18.16 -0.07 -5.45
N PHE A 185 -18.61 -0.40 -6.66
CA PHE A 185 -17.80 -0.25 -7.87
C PHE A 185 -17.32 1.19 -8.05
N THR A 186 -18.23 2.16 -7.94
CA THR A 186 -17.90 3.58 -8.10
C THR A 186 -16.85 4.02 -7.06
N VAL A 187 -17.10 3.75 -5.78
CA VAL A 187 -16.20 4.16 -4.69
C VAL A 187 -14.85 3.47 -4.79
N SER A 188 -14.82 2.16 -5.06
CA SER A 188 -13.58 1.39 -5.17
C SER A 188 -12.72 1.83 -6.35
N VAL A 189 -13.32 2.02 -7.53
CA VAL A 189 -12.59 2.52 -8.70
C VAL A 189 -12.04 3.92 -8.45
N LEU A 190 -12.81 4.80 -7.81
CA LEU A 190 -12.33 6.15 -7.44
C LEU A 190 -11.19 6.09 -6.44
N ILE A 191 -11.28 5.24 -5.40
CA ILE A 191 -10.21 5.06 -4.40
C ILE A 191 -8.92 4.59 -5.10
N LEU A 192 -9.00 3.54 -5.92
CA LEU A 192 -7.84 2.99 -6.63
C LEU A 192 -7.22 4.03 -7.57
N TRP A 193 -8.02 4.57 -8.48
CA TRP A 193 -7.54 5.53 -9.47
C TRP A 193 -6.95 6.78 -8.82
N PHE A 194 -7.61 7.30 -7.79
CA PHE A 194 -7.14 8.47 -7.05
C PHE A 194 -5.88 8.17 -6.26
N SER A 195 -5.82 7.03 -5.56
CA SER A 195 -4.66 6.61 -4.78
C SER A 195 -3.41 6.40 -5.66
N ILE A 196 -3.56 5.76 -6.83
CA ILE A 196 -2.46 5.59 -7.81
C ILE A 196 -1.90 6.97 -8.20
N ASN A 197 -2.78 7.86 -8.67
CA ASN A 197 -2.35 9.12 -9.25
C ASN A 197 -1.84 10.12 -8.21
N THR A 198 -2.43 10.17 -7.00
CA THR A 198 -1.95 11.05 -5.92
C THR A 198 -0.59 10.62 -5.41
N THR A 199 -0.35 9.32 -5.30
CA THR A 199 0.94 8.77 -4.88
C THR A 199 2.01 9.07 -5.93
N ASN A 200 1.69 8.90 -7.20
CA ASN A 200 2.59 9.25 -8.31
C ASN A 200 2.94 10.75 -8.30
N CYS A 201 1.95 11.62 -8.13
CA CYS A 201 2.19 13.07 -8.02
C CYS A 201 3.03 13.44 -6.78
N THR A 202 3.05 12.61 -5.73
CA THR A 202 3.82 12.87 -4.51
C THR A 202 5.30 12.52 -4.67
N ASP A 203 5.67 11.72 -5.67
CA ASP A 203 7.03 11.26 -5.90
C ASP A 203 7.88 12.32 -6.65
N GLY A 204 8.24 13.39 -5.94
CA GLY A 204 9.03 14.50 -6.48
C GLY A 204 10.16 14.98 -5.56
N VAL A 205 10.30 14.40 -4.37
CA VAL A 205 11.36 14.74 -3.39
C VAL A 205 11.93 13.44 -2.83
N ASP A 206 13.26 13.36 -2.77
CA ASP A 206 13.99 12.20 -2.24
C ASP A 206 13.46 11.79 -0.86
N GLY A 207 13.07 10.53 -0.73
CA GLY A 207 12.52 9.94 0.49
C GLY A 207 11.06 10.28 0.82
N LEU A 208 10.46 11.32 0.24
CA LEU A 208 9.14 11.82 0.66
C LEU A 208 8.03 10.81 0.42
N SER A 209 7.83 10.42 -0.84
CA SER A 209 6.76 9.49 -1.23
C SER A 209 6.92 8.16 -0.50
N GLY A 210 8.11 7.57 -0.55
CA GLY A 210 8.38 6.29 0.10
C GLY A 210 8.14 6.30 1.62
N THR A 211 8.49 7.38 2.31
CA THR A 211 8.29 7.47 3.78
C THR A 211 6.81 7.63 4.14
N LEU A 212 6.06 8.44 3.40
CA LEU A 212 4.61 8.58 3.61
C LEU A 212 3.87 7.27 3.35
N ILE A 213 4.25 6.54 2.29
CA ILE A 213 3.71 5.22 1.96
C ILE A 213 4.08 4.19 3.04
N LEU A 214 5.33 4.21 3.53
CA LEU A 214 5.76 3.32 4.61
C LEU A 214 4.88 3.51 5.86
N MET A 215 4.59 4.75 6.24
CA MET A 215 3.65 5.03 7.33
C MET A 215 2.25 4.50 7.06
N ALA A 216 1.75 4.66 5.84
CA ALA A 216 0.45 4.14 5.45
C ALA A 216 0.40 2.60 5.58
N LEU A 217 1.40 1.90 5.06
CA LEU A 217 1.50 0.44 5.12
C LEU A 217 1.61 -0.08 6.55
N ILE A 218 2.45 0.55 7.40
CA ILE A 218 2.56 0.17 8.81
C ILE A 218 1.23 0.40 9.53
N SER A 219 0.56 1.53 9.30
CA SER A 219 -0.74 1.84 9.90
C SER A 219 -1.81 0.84 9.48
N LEU A 220 -1.91 0.51 8.19
CA LEU A 220 -2.82 -0.51 7.67
C LEU A 220 -2.49 -1.90 8.21
N GLY A 221 -1.21 -2.27 8.25
CA GLY A 221 -0.77 -3.53 8.84
C GLY A 221 -1.17 -3.67 10.32
N MET A 222 -1.03 -2.60 11.11
CA MET A 222 -1.51 -2.57 12.49
C MET A 222 -3.04 -2.69 12.59
N VAL A 223 -3.78 -1.98 11.75
CA VAL A 223 -5.25 -2.07 11.70
C VAL A 223 -5.68 -3.50 11.34
N PHE A 224 -5.06 -4.12 10.35
CA PHE A 224 -5.37 -5.50 9.97
C PHE A 224 -5.03 -6.50 11.06
N TYR A 225 -3.89 -6.36 11.74
CA TYR A 225 -3.46 -7.32 12.75
C TYR A 225 -4.20 -7.15 14.08
N PHE A 226 -4.22 -5.94 14.62
CA PHE A 226 -4.68 -5.69 15.99
C PHE A 226 -6.18 -5.38 16.07
N ILE A 227 -6.81 -4.93 14.98
CA ILE A 227 -8.19 -4.46 15.00
C ILE A 227 -9.08 -5.41 14.20
N ILE A 228 -8.96 -5.41 12.87
CA ILE A 228 -9.85 -6.14 11.97
C ILE A 228 -9.65 -7.66 12.08
N GLY A 229 -8.40 -8.11 12.27
CA GLY A 229 -8.05 -9.52 12.43
C GLY A 229 -8.18 -10.06 13.86
N ASN A 230 -8.53 -9.23 14.85
CA ASN A 230 -8.69 -9.63 16.22
C ASN A 230 -10.17 -9.67 16.61
N VAL A 231 -10.70 -10.87 16.90
CA VAL A 231 -12.11 -11.10 17.22
C VAL A 231 -12.58 -10.18 18.37
N LYS A 232 -11.86 -10.17 19.49
CA LYS A 232 -12.27 -9.40 20.69
C LYS A 232 -12.27 -7.89 20.44
N VAL A 233 -11.27 -7.40 19.72
CA VAL A 233 -11.15 -5.96 19.43
C VAL A 233 -12.18 -5.54 18.39
N SER A 234 -12.39 -6.32 17.34
CA SER A 234 -13.39 -6.02 16.33
C SER A 234 -14.81 -6.04 16.89
N GLU A 235 -15.14 -7.01 17.76
CA GLU A 235 -16.42 -7.05 18.47
C GLU A 235 -16.61 -5.84 19.39
N TYR A 236 -15.58 -5.49 20.19
CA TYR A 236 -15.64 -4.31 21.06
C TYR A 236 -15.84 -3.00 20.30
N LEU A 237 -15.21 -2.88 19.13
CA LEU A 237 -15.31 -1.70 18.27
C LEU A 237 -16.49 -1.77 17.28
N LEU A 238 -17.30 -2.83 17.30
CA LEU A 238 -18.43 -3.06 16.37
C LEU A 238 -18.01 -3.04 14.90
N ILE A 239 -16.82 -3.55 14.61
CA ILE A 239 -16.23 -3.61 13.27
C ILE A 239 -16.34 -5.05 12.74
N PRO A 240 -16.61 -5.28 11.45
CA PRO A 240 -16.59 -6.63 10.89
C PRO A 240 -15.23 -7.30 11.06
N HIS A 241 -15.22 -8.45 11.74
CA HIS A 241 -14.01 -9.26 11.87
C HIS A 241 -13.64 -9.89 10.51
N ARG A 242 -12.35 -9.91 10.19
CA ARG A 242 -11.79 -10.56 9.01
C ARG A 242 -10.80 -11.65 9.43
N VAL A 243 -11.13 -12.88 9.10
CA VAL A 243 -10.31 -14.07 9.44
C VAL A 243 -8.91 -14.00 8.83
N ASP A 244 -8.78 -13.41 7.65
CA ASP A 244 -7.53 -13.23 6.91
C ASP A 244 -6.75 -11.95 7.28
N GLY A 245 -7.22 -11.20 8.30
CA GLY A 245 -6.59 -9.94 8.73
C GLY A 245 -5.11 -10.08 9.07
N ALA A 246 -4.72 -11.15 9.77
CA ALA A 246 -3.31 -11.42 10.09
C ALA A 246 -2.43 -11.65 8.85
N GLN A 247 -2.99 -12.23 7.78
CA GLN A 247 -2.27 -12.43 6.52
C GLN A 247 -2.10 -11.13 5.74
N TRP A 248 -3.14 -10.30 5.68
CA TRP A 248 -3.02 -8.97 5.09
C TRP A 248 -2.02 -8.10 5.85
N ALA A 249 -1.97 -8.23 7.19
CA ALA A 249 -0.94 -7.59 7.99
C ALA A 249 0.47 -8.08 7.61
N LEU A 250 0.67 -9.40 7.47
CA LEU A 250 1.94 -9.97 7.03
C LEU A 250 2.37 -9.40 5.66
N ILE A 251 1.44 -9.31 4.71
CA ILE A 251 1.70 -8.75 3.38
C ILE A 251 2.06 -7.26 3.48
N CYS A 252 1.35 -6.47 4.31
CA CYS A 252 1.66 -5.06 4.56
C CYS A 252 3.08 -4.87 5.13
N PHE A 253 3.42 -5.62 6.17
CA PHE A 253 4.74 -5.49 6.82
C PHE A 253 5.87 -6.05 5.94
N SER A 254 5.59 -7.04 5.10
CA SER A 254 6.55 -7.53 4.10
C SER A 254 6.91 -6.43 3.10
N LEU A 255 5.89 -5.75 2.54
CA LEU A 255 6.11 -4.61 1.64
C LEU A 255 6.77 -3.43 2.37
N SER A 256 6.43 -3.20 3.64
CA SER A 256 7.08 -2.18 4.47
C SER A 256 8.58 -2.43 4.63
N GLY A 257 8.99 -3.67 4.88
CA GLY A 257 10.41 -4.03 4.95
C GLY A 257 11.14 -3.80 3.62
N VAL A 258 10.55 -4.26 2.52
CA VAL A 258 11.08 -4.04 1.16
C VAL A 258 11.20 -2.55 0.84
N LEU A 259 10.17 -1.76 1.15
CA LEU A 259 10.16 -0.32 0.93
C LEU A 259 11.19 0.40 1.79
N MET A 260 11.39 -0.05 3.02
CA MET A 260 12.44 0.48 3.90
C MET A 260 13.85 0.23 3.35
N GLY A 261 14.06 -0.95 2.74
CA GLY A 261 15.29 -1.27 2.00
C GLY A 261 15.49 -0.38 0.77
N TYR A 262 14.41 -0.02 0.07
CA TYR A 262 14.46 0.98 -1.01
C TYR A 262 14.81 2.37 -0.46
N LEU A 263 14.18 2.80 0.63
CA LEU A 263 14.42 4.11 1.27
C LEU A 263 15.87 4.28 1.74
N TRP A 264 16.54 3.20 2.12
CA TRP A 264 17.97 3.21 2.43
C TRP A 264 18.81 3.80 1.28
N HIS A 265 18.39 3.58 0.05
CA HIS A 265 19.06 4.10 -1.15
C HIS A 265 18.44 5.39 -1.69
N ASN A 266 17.20 5.67 -1.33
CA ASN A 266 16.46 6.87 -1.79
C ASN A 266 16.54 8.04 -0.79
N ALA A 267 17.16 7.86 0.39
CA ALA A 267 17.46 8.95 1.32
C ALA A 267 18.31 10.02 0.63
N TYR A 268 18.02 11.30 0.95
CA TYR A 268 18.75 12.42 0.34
C TYR A 268 20.24 12.42 0.70
N PRO A 269 21.16 12.59 -0.27
CA PRO A 269 20.93 12.64 -1.72
C PRO A 269 20.69 11.24 -2.29
N SER A 270 19.57 11.04 -2.99
CA SER A 270 19.15 9.73 -3.47
C SER A 270 20.08 9.14 -4.55
N LYS A 271 20.29 7.82 -4.48
CA LYS A 271 21.05 7.04 -5.48
C LYS A 271 20.15 6.43 -6.55
N VAL A 272 18.85 6.31 -6.28
CA VAL A 272 17.86 5.70 -7.17
C VAL A 272 16.48 6.29 -6.89
N MET A 273 15.67 6.42 -7.93
CA MET A 273 14.27 6.87 -7.86
C MET A 273 13.34 5.68 -8.09
N MET A 274 12.16 5.67 -7.43
CA MET A 274 11.20 4.58 -7.63
C MET A 274 10.52 4.63 -8.99
N GLY A 275 10.37 5.81 -9.56
CA GLY A 275 9.71 6.07 -10.83
C GLY A 275 8.20 5.81 -10.78
N ASP A 276 7.57 5.90 -11.95
CA ASP A 276 6.16 5.55 -12.13
C ASP A 276 5.91 4.07 -11.78
N ALA A 277 6.91 3.20 -12.00
CA ALA A 277 6.87 1.80 -11.60
C ALA A 277 6.58 1.60 -10.11
N GLY A 278 7.28 2.34 -9.25
CA GLY A 278 7.12 2.19 -7.80
C GLY A 278 5.93 2.95 -7.26
N SER A 279 5.82 4.24 -7.57
CA SER A 279 4.82 5.13 -6.99
C SER A 279 3.38 4.71 -7.34
N ARG A 280 3.13 4.29 -8.58
CA ARG A 280 1.79 3.83 -9.01
C ARG A 280 1.41 2.49 -8.37
N ALA A 281 2.34 1.52 -8.33
CA ALA A 281 2.09 0.23 -7.71
C ALA A 281 1.83 0.35 -6.20
N LEU A 282 2.57 1.19 -5.50
CA LEU A 282 2.38 1.42 -4.08
C LEU A 282 1.07 2.15 -3.78
N GLY A 283 0.70 3.15 -4.58
CA GLY A 283 -0.60 3.82 -4.49
C GLY A 283 -1.77 2.86 -4.74
N PHE A 284 -1.66 2.01 -5.77
CA PHE A 284 -2.61 0.95 -6.05
C PHE A 284 -2.79 0.02 -4.86
N PHE A 285 -1.69 -0.48 -4.29
CA PHE A 285 -1.72 -1.43 -3.18
C PHE A 285 -2.37 -0.84 -1.92
N ILE A 286 -2.07 0.43 -1.58
CA ILE A 286 -2.77 1.13 -0.49
C ILE A 286 -4.27 1.20 -0.76
N GLY A 287 -4.68 1.57 -1.99
CA GLY A 287 -6.10 1.62 -2.37
C GLY A 287 -6.80 0.27 -2.20
N VAL A 288 -6.15 -0.83 -2.61
CA VAL A 288 -6.67 -2.20 -2.42
C VAL A 288 -6.85 -2.52 -0.94
N LEU A 289 -5.86 -2.25 -0.10
CA LEU A 289 -5.94 -2.50 1.35
C LEU A 289 -7.08 -1.71 2.02
N VAL A 290 -7.28 -0.47 1.60
CA VAL A 290 -8.39 0.37 2.09
C VAL A 290 -9.75 -0.25 1.71
N ILE A 291 -9.91 -0.74 0.49
CA ILE A 291 -11.15 -1.40 0.05
C ILE A 291 -11.36 -2.69 0.86
N ILE A 292 -10.35 -3.54 0.98
CA ILE A 292 -10.39 -4.79 1.74
C ILE A 292 -10.77 -4.57 3.21
N SER A 293 -10.33 -3.46 3.80
CA SER A 293 -10.68 -3.11 5.18
C SER A 293 -12.18 -2.87 5.40
N GLY A 294 -12.95 -2.61 4.34
CA GLY A 294 -14.36 -2.24 4.42
C GLY A 294 -14.61 -0.83 4.93
N ASN A 295 -13.58 0.04 4.98
CA ASN A 295 -13.73 1.43 5.38
C ASN A 295 -12.97 2.39 4.45
N PRO A 296 -13.66 3.08 3.54
CA PRO A 296 -13.05 4.05 2.63
C PRO A 296 -12.31 5.21 3.34
N PHE A 297 -12.73 5.58 4.56
CA PHE A 297 -12.13 6.68 5.32
C PHE A 297 -10.73 6.35 5.86
N LEU A 298 -10.33 5.07 5.87
CA LEU A 298 -8.96 4.69 6.20
C LEU A 298 -7.95 5.30 5.22
N LEU A 299 -8.36 5.64 3.99
CA LEU A 299 -7.48 6.34 3.05
C LEU A 299 -7.06 7.73 3.60
N LEU A 300 -7.97 8.45 4.26
CA LEU A 300 -7.65 9.74 4.90
C LEU A 300 -6.67 9.56 6.06
N MET A 301 -6.88 8.52 6.87
CA MET A 301 -6.01 8.22 8.01
C MET A 301 -4.58 7.89 7.55
N THR A 302 -4.45 7.05 6.55
CA THR A 302 -3.16 6.47 6.16
C THR A 302 -2.42 7.32 5.14
N SER A 303 -3.14 8.04 4.29
CA SER A 303 -2.59 8.75 3.13
C SER A 303 -3.01 10.23 3.07
N GLY A 304 -3.45 10.81 4.18
CA GLY A 304 -3.97 12.18 4.22
C GLY A 304 -3.01 13.21 3.64
N MET A 305 -1.71 13.12 3.97
CA MET A 305 -0.71 14.03 3.41
C MET A 305 -0.41 13.75 1.93
N ILE A 306 -0.49 12.50 1.47
CA ILE A 306 -0.39 12.15 0.05
C ILE A 306 -1.56 12.78 -0.72
N LEU A 307 -2.77 12.69 -0.18
CA LEU A 307 -3.98 13.28 -0.76
C LEU A 307 -3.88 14.82 -0.83
N LEU A 308 -3.39 15.45 0.23
CA LEU A 308 -3.19 16.91 0.25
C LEU A 308 -2.09 17.35 -0.72
N ASN A 309 -0.98 16.61 -0.79
CA ASN A 309 0.17 16.95 -1.60
C ASN A 309 -0.10 16.80 -3.10
N GLY A 310 -0.53 15.62 -3.52
CA GLY A 310 -0.78 15.29 -4.93
C GLY A 310 -2.24 15.44 -5.33
N GLY A 311 -3.17 14.95 -4.49
CA GLY A 311 -4.59 14.87 -4.79
C GLY A 311 -5.28 16.22 -4.95
N ALA A 312 -4.96 17.20 -4.10
CA ALA A 312 -5.50 18.54 -4.24
C ALA A 312 -5.11 19.19 -5.59
N GLY A 313 -3.94 18.84 -6.13
CA GLY A 313 -3.51 19.24 -7.47
C GLY A 313 -4.36 18.59 -8.56
N LEU A 314 -4.64 17.30 -8.46
CA LEU A 314 -5.51 16.59 -9.40
C LEU A 314 -6.94 17.19 -9.40
N VAL A 315 -7.50 17.45 -8.21
CA VAL A 315 -8.81 18.09 -8.06
C VAL A 315 -8.81 19.49 -8.68
N LYS A 316 -7.76 20.30 -8.43
CA LYS A 316 -7.60 21.63 -9.04
C LYS A 316 -7.64 21.56 -10.56
N VAL A 317 -6.86 20.63 -11.16
CA VAL A 317 -6.80 20.48 -12.62
C VAL A 317 -8.13 19.97 -13.18
N ALA A 318 -8.76 19.00 -12.52
CA ALA A 318 -10.07 18.48 -12.93
C ALA A 318 -11.16 19.56 -12.89
N LEU A 319 -11.27 20.33 -11.81
CA LEU A 319 -12.24 21.41 -11.70
C LEU A 319 -12.00 22.52 -12.73
N LEU A 320 -10.76 22.86 -13.02
CA LEU A 320 -10.43 23.83 -14.05
C LEU A 320 -10.78 23.31 -15.45
N ARG A 321 -10.45 22.04 -15.75
CA ARG A 321 -10.60 21.47 -17.11
C ARG A 321 -12.06 21.17 -17.46
N PHE A 322 -12.83 20.58 -16.51
CA PHE A 322 -14.19 20.13 -16.78
C PHE A 322 -15.28 21.14 -16.40
N PHE A 323 -15.03 21.94 -15.35
CA PHE A 323 -16.02 22.86 -14.80
C PHE A 323 -15.62 24.33 -14.93
N HIS A 324 -14.41 24.63 -15.44
CA HIS A 324 -13.84 25.98 -15.52
C HIS A 324 -13.76 26.72 -14.15
N ILE A 325 -13.81 25.96 -13.03
CA ILE A 325 -13.71 26.51 -11.67
C ILE A 325 -12.24 26.63 -11.28
N ARG A 326 -11.81 27.83 -10.93
CA ARG A 326 -10.45 28.12 -10.51
C ARG A 326 -10.35 28.17 -8.99
N ILE A 327 -9.89 27.07 -8.38
CA ILE A 327 -9.54 26.99 -6.94
C ILE A 327 -8.02 27.11 -6.76
N PHE A 328 -7.57 27.44 -5.56
CA PHE A 328 -6.15 27.48 -5.16
C PHE A 328 -5.25 28.26 -6.15
N ARG A 329 -5.68 29.45 -6.60
CA ARG A 329 -4.99 30.22 -7.66
C ARG A 329 -3.51 30.49 -7.35
N ASN A 330 -3.18 30.74 -6.07
CA ASN A 330 -1.84 31.10 -5.61
C ASN A 330 -1.03 29.90 -5.10
N ILE A 331 -1.59 28.67 -5.13
CA ILE A 331 -0.93 27.47 -4.65
C ILE A 331 -0.48 26.63 -5.84
N ARG A 332 0.81 26.34 -5.89
CA ARG A 332 1.39 25.38 -6.84
C ARG A 332 1.18 23.96 -6.33
N PHE A 333 0.88 23.04 -7.21
CA PHE A 333 0.82 21.61 -6.92
C PHE A 333 1.79 20.84 -7.83
N PRO A 334 2.35 19.72 -7.33
CA PRO A 334 2.19 19.16 -5.98
C PRO A 334 2.64 20.14 -4.88
N LEU A 335 2.07 19.98 -3.67
CA LEU A 335 2.27 20.95 -2.57
C LEU A 335 3.75 21.05 -2.16
N HIS A 336 4.52 19.95 -2.21
CA HIS A 336 5.96 19.97 -1.92
C HIS A 336 6.74 20.94 -2.83
N ASP A 337 6.31 21.12 -4.08
CA ASP A 337 6.89 22.09 -5.00
C ASP A 337 6.59 23.54 -4.57
N HIS A 338 5.38 23.77 -4.09
CA HIS A 338 5.02 25.08 -3.54
C HIS A 338 5.88 25.44 -2.32
N MET A 339 6.07 24.48 -1.40
CA MET A 339 6.87 24.69 -0.20
C MET A 339 8.34 24.98 -0.55
N ARG A 340 8.89 24.25 -1.52
CA ARG A 340 10.28 24.44 -1.97
C ARG A 340 10.48 25.76 -2.70
N LYS A 341 9.59 26.10 -3.63
CA LYS A 341 9.72 27.29 -4.47
C LYS A 341 9.34 28.59 -3.77
N ASN A 342 8.21 28.59 -3.06
CA ASN A 342 7.63 29.81 -2.48
C ASN A 342 8.12 30.04 -1.03
N LEU A 343 8.29 28.98 -0.24
CA LEU A 343 8.73 29.07 1.16
C LEU A 343 10.21 28.70 1.35
N GLN A 344 10.93 28.39 0.26
CA GLN A 344 12.36 28.05 0.25
C GLN A 344 12.73 26.89 1.20
N TRP A 345 11.82 25.94 1.41
CA TRP A 345 12.09 24.78 2.23
C TRP A 345 13.08 23.83 1.53
N SER A 346 14.05 23.31 2.28
CA SER A 346 14.92 22.25 1.78
C SER A 346 14.14 20.93 1.60
N SER A 347 14.70 19.99 0.83
CA SER A 347 14.11 18.65 0.64
C SER A 347 13.89 17.93 1.97
N THR A 348 14.86 18.05 2.90
CA THR A 348 14.77 17.46 4.24
C THR A 348 13.67 18.12 5.09
N GLN A 349 13.51 19.45 5.00
CA GLN A 349 12.44 20.15 5.70
C GLN A 349 11.06 19.73 5.17
N VAL A 350 10.90 19.57 3.85
CA VAL A 350 9.65 19.05 3.26
C VAL A 350 9.35 17.66 3.79
N LEU A 351 10.33 16.75 3.72
CA LEU A 351 10.19 15.38 4.22
C LEU A 351 9.73 15.35 5.68
N ILE A 352 10.46 16.00 6.57
CA ILE A 352 10.18 15.93 8.01
C ILE A 352 8.86 16.60 8.37
N LYS A 353 8.56 17.77 7.81
CA LYS A 353 7.32 18.49 8.12
C LYS A 353 6.09 17.75 7.57
N PHE A 354 6.18 17.15 6.38
CA PHE A 354 5.08 16.35 5.83
C PHE A 354 4.87 15.06 6.61
N LEU A 355 5.95 14.45 7.10
CA LEU A 355 5.87 13.31 8.00
C LEU A 355 5.16 13.65 9.32
N ILE A 356 5.51 14.79 9.94
CA ILE A 356 4.85 15.28 11.15
C ILE A 356 3.34 15.51 10.88
N LEU A 357 3.01 16.19 9.78
CA LEU A 357 1.60 16.41 9.41
C LEU A 357 0.85 15.09 9.19
N GLN A 358 1.46 14.12 8.51
CA GLN A 358 0.85 12.79 8.33
C GLN A 358 0.62 12.09 9.68
N LEU A 359 1.57 12.14 10.61
CA LEU A 359 1.40 11.57 11.96
C LEU A 359 0.22 12.22 12.70
N LEU A 360 0.12 13.54 12.65
CA LEU A 360 -1.00 14.27 13.28
C LEU A 360 -2.35 13.88 12.65
N ILE A 361 -2.42 13.80 11.31
CA ILE A 361 -3.62 13.35 10.60
C ILE A 361 -3.95 11.90 10.99
N THR A 362 -2.97 11.01 10.99
CA THR A 362 -3.16 9.60 11.34
C THR A 362 -3.75 9.46 12.74
N LEU A 363 -3.20 10.15 13.74
CA LEU A 363 -3.69 10.09 15.13
C LEU A 363 -5.09 10.70 15.27
N ALA A 364 -5.34 11.85 14.66
CA ALA A 364 -6.64 12.50 14.71
C ALA A 364 -7.75 11.65 14.07
N VAL A 365 -7.48 11.14 12.85
CA VAL A 365 -8.47 10.32 12.13
C VAL A 365 -8.62 8.94 12.78
N PHE A 366 -7.54 8.35 13.34
CA PHE A 366 -7.61 7.12 14.11
C PHE A 366 -8.57 7.27 15.31
N ALA A 367 -8.43 8.36 16.07
CA ALA A 367 -9.32 8.62 17.20
C ALA A 367 -10.80 8.72 16.78
N VAL A 368 -11.07 9.38 15.64
CA VAL A 368 -12.43 9.50 15.10
C VAL A 368 -12.97 8.16 14.60
N LEU A 369 -12.15 7.39 13.87
CA LEU A 369 -12.60 6.14 13.24
C LEU A 369 -12.89 5.04 14.28
N PHE A 370 -12.08 4.93 15.34
CA PHE A 370 -12.11 3.79 16.24
C PHE A 370 -12.69 4.08 17.63
N LYS A 371 -12.86 5.36 18.02
CA LYS A 371 -13.40 5.70 19.35
C LYS A 371 -14.85 6.17 19.32
N ILE A 372 -15.29 6.77 18.23
CA ILE A 372 -16.64 7.35 18.13
C ILE A 372 -17.56 6.34 17.41
N ARG A 373 -17.98 5.33 18.19
CA ARG A 373 -18.97 4.33 17.74
C ARG A 373 -19.96 4.03 18.85
#